data_614f2bcb235a977e800df88a703d43f8
#
_entry.id   614f2bcb235a977e800df88a703d43f8
#
_cell.length_a   1.000
_cell.length_b   1.000
_cell.length_c   1.000
_cell.angle_alpha   90.00
_cell.angle_beta   90.00
_cell.angle_gamma   90.00
#
_symmetry.space_group_name_H-M   'P 1'
#
loop_
_entity.id
_entity.type
_entity.pdbx_description
1 polymer ?
#
loop_
_entity_poly.entity_id
_entity_poly.type
_entity_poly.pdbx_seq_one_letter_code
_entity_poly.pdbx_strand_id
1 'polypeptide(L)'
;MAFYCNHMALHLVQANDDFEIYGPVIMNAEVIGYKEDVESIHRLGIGHKREHLHKLATESYKQVKEVIEMSPISLPYSLEGGQVDGVVLDITKAALLKDINFVPLSKDDYISYSLIVKKDIIGTKVFEDFITAYNNTVQELNQTEILKEYISMREEFWQNKNIKFLSLE
;
A
#
# COMPACT_ATOMS: atom_id res chain seq x y z
N MET A 1 18.64 7.79 1.64
CA MET A 1 17.60 6.79 1.96
C MET A 1 16.22 7.29 1.58
N ALA A 2 15.34 6.38 1.19
CA ALA A 2 13.95 6.69 0.81
C ALA A 2 13.06 5.46 0.93
N PHE A 3 11.76 5.69 1.16
CA PHE A 3 10.75 4.65 1.08
C PHE A 3 10.23 4.53 -0.34
N TYR A 4 10.27 3.33 -0.88
CA TYR A 4 9.73 3.01 -2.20
C TYR A 4 8.73 1.86 -2.12
N CYS A 5 7.70 1.89 -2.97
CA CYS A 5 6.90 0.69 -3.16
C CYS A 5 7.82 -0.46 -3.59
N ASN A 6 7.54 -1.66 -3.11
CA ASN A 6 8.46 -2.80 -3.23
C ASN A 6 8.89 -3.07 -4.69
N HIS A 7 7.97 -2.90 -5.65
CA HIS A 7 8.29 -3.03 -7.07
C HIS A 7 9.37 -2.04 -7.54
N MET A 8 9.23 -0.75 -7.18
CA MET A 8 10.23 0.27 -7.55
C MET A 8 11.54 0.10 -6.79
N ALA A 9 11.48 -0.38 -5.55
CA ALA A 9 12.66 -0.72 -4.75
C ALA A 9 13.55 -1.75 -5.47
N LEU A 10 12.94 -2.85 -5.96
CA LEU A 10 13.62 -3.90 -6.70
C LEU A 10 14.26 -3.37 -7.99
N HIS A 11 13.52 -2.55 -8.77
CA HIS A 11 14.07 -1.96 -10.00
C HIS A 11 15.25 -1.02 -9.72
N LEU A 12 15.17 -0.22 -8.67
CA LEU A 12 16.25 0.73 -8.34
C LEU A 12 17.55 -0.01 -7.99
N VAL A 13 17.49 -1.03 -7.12
CA VAL A 13 18.71 -1.75 -6.72
C VAL A 13 19.28 -2.63 -7.83
N GLN A 14 18.43 -3.06 -8.78
CA GLN A 14 18.89 -3.73 -10.00
C GLN A 14 19.61 -2.77 -10.98
N ALA A 15 19.18 -1.51 -10.99
CA ALA A 15 19.73 -0.49 -11.90
C ALA A 15 20.94 0.23 -11.33
N ASN A 16 21.16 0.20 -10.01
CA ASN A 16 22.26 0.94 -9.37
C ASN A 16 22.77 0.22 -8.12
N ASP A 17 23.98 -0.29 -8.22
CA ASP A 17 24.68 -1.05 -7.18
C ASP A 17 25.06 -0.23 -5.93
N ASP A 18 24.99 1.12 -5.98
CA ASP A 18 25.24 1.98 -4.83
C ASP A 18 24.15 1.86 -3.75
N PHE A 19 22.99 1.32 -4.11
CA PHE A 19 21.84 1.19 -3.23
C PHE A 19 21.53 -0.26 -2.88
N GLU A 20 20.91 -0.45 -1.73
CA GLU A 20 20.36 -1.73 -1.33
C GLU A 20 18.98 -1.58 -0.68
N ILE A 21 18.20 -2.64 -0.67
CA ILE A 21 16.98 -2.76 0.12
C ILE A 21 17.42 -3.11 1.55
N TYR A 22 17.30 -2.15 2.46
CA TYR A 22 17.66 -2.35 3.86
C TYR A 22 16.66 -3.25 4.58
N GLY A 23 15.38 -3.05 4.32
CA GLY A 23 14.33 -3.90 4.85
C GLY A 23 12.91 -3.45 4.46
N PRO A 24 11.91 -4.34 4.65
CA PRO A 24 10.51 -3.98 4.48
C PRO A 24 10.06 -3.03 5.60
N VAL A 25 9.22 -2.07 5.27
CA VAL A 25 8.76 -1.03 6.20
C VAL A 25 7.25 -1.01 6.40
N ILE A 26 6.47 -1.31 5.35
CA ILE A 26 5.01 -1.34 5.42
C ILE A 26 4.50 -2.57 4.67
N MET A 27 3.59 -3.29 5.31
CA MET A 27 2.83 -4.37 4.69
C MET A 27 1.37 -3.95 4.52
N ASN A 28 0.73 -4.48 3.47
CA ASN A 28 -0.72 -4.38 3.25
C ASN A 28 -1.23 -2.94 3.16
N ALA A 29 -0.47 -2.05 2.50
CA ALA A 29 -0.82 -0.63 2.39
C ALA A 29 -1.84 -0.33 1.28
N GLU A 30 -2.19 -1.30 0.45
CA GLU A 30 -3.17 -1.13 -0.61
C GLU A 30 -4.54 -1.68 -0.19
N VAL A 31 -5.58 -0.99 -0.66
CA VAL A 31 -6.99 -1.34 -0.42
C VAL A 31 -7.75 -1.37 -1.75
N ILE A 32 -8.88 -2.08 -1.77
CA ILE A 32 -9.87 -1.98 -2.84
C ILE A 32 -10.98 -1.04 -2.39
N GLY A 33 -11.15 0.07 -3.12
CA GLY A 33 -12.27 0.98 -2.96
C GLY A 33 -13.43 0.59 -3.86
N TYR A 34 -14.66 0.64 -3.36
CA TYR A 34 -15.88 0.30 -4.08
C TYR A 34 -17.09 1.08 -3.54
N LYS A 35 -18.20 1.16 -4.31
CA LYS A 35 -19.39 1.96 -3.94
C LYS A 35 -20.49 1.12 -3.30
N GLU A 36 -20.85 0.01 -3.86
CA GLU A 36 -22.05 -0.76 -3.49
C GLU A 36 -21.72 -1.93 -2.57
N ASP A 37 -21.36 -3.06 -3.14
CA ASP A 37 -21.06 -4.30 -2.43
C ASP A 37 -19.74 -4.89 -2.96
N VAL A 38 -18.92 -5.43 -2.06
CA VAL A 38 -17.67 -6.10 -2.41
C VAL A 38 -17.89 -7.28 -3.37
N GLU A 39 -18.99 -8.00 -3.24
CA GLU A 39 -19.34 -9.14 -4.11
C GLU A 39 -19.74 -8.69 -5.53
N SER A 40 -20.07 -7.42 -5.73
CA SER A 40 -20.41 -6.85 -7.04
C SER A 40 -19.20 -6.38 -7.85
N ILE A 41 -17.99 -6.46 -7.30
CA ILE A 41 -16.76 -6.04 -7.97
C ILE A 41 -16.36 -7.09 -9.02
N HIS A 42 -16.77 -6.89 -10.27
CA HIS A 42 -16.40 -7.75 -11.40
C HIS A 42 -15.29 -7.14 -12.25
N ARG A 43 -15.26 -5.80 -12.39
CA ARG A 43 -14.24 -5.04 -13.09
C ARG A 43 -13.42 -4.24 -12.08
N LEU A 44 -12.14 -4.56 -11.95
CA LEU A 44 -11.22 -3.93 -10.99
C LEU A 44 -10.20 -3.06 -11.72
N GLY A 45 -10.19 -1.76 -11.41
CA GLY A 45 -9.18 -0.83 -11.89
C GLY A 45 -7.89 -0.93 -11.09
N ILE A 46 -6.74 -0.98 -11.76
CA ILE A 46 -5.42 -1.05 -11.14
C ILE A 46 -4.42 -0.13 -11.85
N GLY A 47 -3.45 0.40 -11.14
CA GLY A 47 -2.38 1.20 -11.74
C GLY A 47 -1.51 0.37 -12.69
N HIS A 48 -1.00 1.00 -13.76
CA HIS A 48 -0.13 0.35 -14.74
C HIS A 48 1.07 -0.35 -14.10
N LYS A 49 1.47 -1.50 -14.68
CA LYS A 49 2.65 -2.28 -14.29
C LYS A 49 2.61 -2.76 -12.82
N ARG A 50 1.45 -3.14 -12.34
CA ARG A 50 1.22 -3.64 -10.99
C ARG A 50 0.77 -5.11 -10.98
N GLU A 51 1.42 -5.97 -11.77
CA GLU A 51 1.06 -7.39 -11.92
C GLU A 51 0.96 -8.14 -10.58
N HIS A 52 1.84 -7.83 -9.61
CA HIS A 52 1.78 -8.45 -8.29
C HIS A 52 0.50 -8.09 -7.52
N LEU A 53 0.00 -6.84 -7.63
CA LEU A 53 -1.27 -6.44 -7.00
C LEU A 53 -2.47 -7.06 -7.73
N HIS A 54 -2.41 -7.20 -9.06
CA HIS A 54 -3.40 -7.92 -9.85
C HIS A 54 -3.56 -9.36 -9.32
N LYS A 55 -2.45 -10.08 -9.16
CA LYS A 55 -2.44 -11.45 -8.65
C LYS A 55 -3.07 -11.53 -7.25
N LEU A 56 -2.62 -10.69 -6.32
CA LEU A 56 -3.16 -10.64 -4.95
C LEU A 56 -4.67 -10.40 -4.92
N ALA A 57 -5.17 -9.44 -5.72
CA ALA A 57 -6.59 -9.13 -5.81
C ALA A 57 -7.41 -10.32 -6.33
N THR A 58 -7.00 -10.93 -7.43
CA THR A 58 -7.73 -12.05 -8.05
C THR A 58 -7.67 -13.35 -7.26
N GLU A 59 -6.61 -13.55 -6.47
CA GLU A 59 -6.50 -14.67 -5.53
C GLU A 59 -7.44 -14.48 -4.33
N SER A 60 -7.61 -13.26 -3.84
CA SER A 60 -8.44 -12.95 -2.67
C SER A 60 -9.91 -12.75 -3.01
N TYR A 61 -10.23 -12.23 -4.21
CA TYR A 61 -11.58 -11.85 -4.64
C TYR A 61 -11.97 -12.58 -5.93
N LYS A 62 -12.54 -13.77 -5.81
CA LYS A 62 -12.86 -14.66 -6.94
C LYS A 62 -13.97 -14.13 -7.86
N GLN A 63 -14.77 -13.17 -7.40
CA GLN A 63 -15.79 -12.49 -8.20
C GLN A 63 -15.19 -11.50 -9.21
N VAL A 64 -13.95 -11.04 -9.04
CA VAL A 64 -13.23 -10.20 -10.02
C VAL A 64 -12.96 -11.01 -11.28
N LYS A 65 -13.56 -10.58 -12.42
CA LYS A 65 -13.46 -11.25 -13.72
C LYS A 65 -12.52 -10.55 -14.67
N GLU A 66 -12.39 -9.23 -14.50
CA GLU A 66 -11.59 -8.39 -15.36
C GLU A 66 -10.77 -7.40 -14.52
N VAL A 67 -9.49 -7.28 -14.82
CA VAL A 67 -8.60 -6.28 -14.22
C VAL A 67 -8.17 -5.31 -15.33
N ILE A 68 -8.44 -4.03 -15.13
CA ILE A 68 -8.23 -2.97 -16.12
C ILE A 68 -7.08 -2.09 -15.63
N GLU A 69 -5.97 -2.13 -16.37
CA GLU A 69 -4.84 -1.25 -16.09
C GLU A 69 -5.12 0.18 -16.57
N MET A 70 -4.88 1.15 -15.70
CA MET A 70 -5.08 2.56 -16.03
C MET A 70 -4.10 3.46 -15.26
N SER A 71 -4.09 4.74 -15.63
CA SER A 71 -3.30 5.73 -14.89
C SER A 71 -3.75 5.79 -13.42
N PRO A 72 -2.82 5.80 -12.44
CA PRO A 72 -3.19 5.92 -11.03
C PRO A 72 -4.04 7.15 -10.70
N ILE A 73 -3.91 8.24 -11.47
CA ILE A 73 -4.71 9.46 -11.29
C ILE A 73 -6.17 9.23 -11.73
N SER A 74 -6.42 8.37 -12.72
CA SER A 74 -7.76 8.13 -13.24
C SER A 74 -8.57 7.14 -12.42
N LEU A 75 -7.95 6.35 -11.54
CA LEU A 75 -8.61 5.32 -10.74
C LEU A 75 -9.86 5.82 -9.98
N PRO A 76 -9.78 6.88 -9.16
CA PRO A 76 -10.96 7.38 -8.46
C PRO A 76 -12.08 7.82 -9.39
N TYR A 77 -11.73 8.51 -10.48
CA TYR A 77 -12.71 9.00 -11.47
C TYR A 77 -13.38 7.86 -12.24
N SER A 78 -12.62 6.80 -12.54
CA SER A 78 -13.15 5.61 -13.22
C SER A 78 -14.15 4.85 -12.35
N LEU A 79 -13.91 4.78 -11.04
CA LEU A 79 -14.87 4.25 -10.07
C LEU A 79 -16.11 5.15 -9.99
N GLU A 80 -15.90 6.46 -9.91
CA GLU A 80 -17.00 7.43 -9.84
C GLU A 80 -17.88 7.42 -11.08
N GLY A 81 -17.28 7.33 -12.25
CA GLY A 81 -17.96 7.25 -13.56
C GLY A 81 -18.53 5.87 -13.90
N GLY A 82 -18.38 4.86 -13.04
CA GLY A 82 -18.90 3.50 -13.27
C GLY A 82 -18.19 2.73 -14.39
N GLN A 83 -16.99 3.14 -14.78
CA GLN A 83 -16.16 2.42 -15.75
C GLN A 83 -15.60 1.11 -15.14
N VAL A 84 -15.38 1.11 -13.83
CA VAL A 84 -14.98 -0.04 -13.03
C VAL A 84 -15.85 -0.14 -11.78
N ASP A 85 -15.95 -1.32 -11.22
CA ASP A 85 -16.77 -1.58 -10.02
C ASP A 85 -15.95 -1.42 -8.73
N GLY A 86 -14.62 -1.54 -8.84
CA GLY A 86 -13.68 -1.29 -7.76
C GLY A 86 -12.34 -0.77 -8.27
N VAL A 87 -11.55 -0.18 -7.38
CA VAL A 87 -10.20 0.34 -7.69
C VAL A 87 -9.21 -0.01 -6.60
N VAL A 88 -7.98 -0.36 -7.00
CA VAL A 88 -6.87 -0.57 -6.06
C VAL A 88 -6.17 0.76 -5.81
N LEU A 89 -6.12 1.15 -4.55
CA LEU A 89 -5.53 2.41 -4.09
C LEU A 89 -4.58 2.17 -2.92
N ASP A 90 -3.53 2.98 -2.85
CA ASP A 90 -2.78 3.15 -1.61
C ASP A 90 -3.67 3.80 -0.53
N ILE A 91 -3.52 3.38 0.72
CA ILE A 91 -4.36 3.83 1.84
C ILE A 91 -4.34 5.36 2.01
N THR A 92 -3.22 6.01 1.72
CA THR A 92 -3.11 7.47 1.83
C THR A 92 -3.96 8.20 0.79
N LYS A 93 -4.14 7.59 -0.39
CA LYS A 93 -5.05 8.10 -1.43
C LYS A 93 -6.50 7.75 -1.12
N ALA A 94 -6.73 6.53 -0.64
CA ALA A 94 -8.05 6.07 -0.22
C ALA A 94 -8.65 6.98 0.86
N ALA A 95 -7.85 7.40 1.83
CA ALA A 95 -8.27 8.30 2.91
C ALA A 95 -8.76 9.68 2.45
N LEU A 96 -8.45 10.09 1.22
CA LEU A 96 -8.91 11.35 0.63
C LEU A 96 -10.28 11.23 -0.05
N LEU A 97 -10.77 10.01 -0.28
CA LEU A 97 -12.03 9.76 -0.96
C LEU A 97 -13.19 9.72 0.03
N LYS A 98 -14.28 10.37 -0.33
CA LYS A 98 -15.54 10.37 0.43
C LYS A 98 -16.52 9.38 -0.21
N ASP A 99 -17.43 8.84 0.60
CA ASP A 99 -18.54 7.98 0.16
C ASP A 99 -18.12 6.72 -0.61
N ILE A 100 -16.89 6.24 -0.33
CA ILE A 100 -16.33 4.98 -0.85
C ILE A 100 -16.12 4.02 0.33
N ASN A 101 -16.43 2.75 0.10
CA ASN A 101 -16.14 1.66 1.02
C ASN A 101 -14.78 1.06 0.68
N PHE A 102 -14.09 0.50 1.67
CA PHE A 102 -12.76 -0.07 1.48
C PHE A 102 -12.64 -1.44 2.14
N VAL A 103 -11.95 -2.34 1.43
CA VAL A 103 -11.51 -3.62 1.98
C VAL A 103 -10.01 -3.80 1.71
N PRO A 104 -9.28 -4.59 2.52
CA PRO A 104 -7.89 -4.94 2.22
C PRO A 104 -7.75 -5.54 0.81
N LEU A 105 -6.67 -5.22 0.11
CA LEU A 105 -6.39 -5.78 -1.22
C LEU A 105 -6.25 -7.30 -1.20
N SER A 106 -5.65 -7.83 -0.14
CA SER A 106 -5.38 -9.26 0.01
C SER A 106 -5.71 -9.73 1.41
N LYS A 107 -6.09 -11.00 1.54
CA LYS A 107 -6.24 -11.71 2.82
C LYS A 107 -4.89 -12.18 3.38
N ASP A 108 -3.89 -12.34 2.50
CA ASP A 108 -2.54 -12.73 2.85
C ASP A 108 -1.64 -11.51 2.98
N ASP A 109 -0.64 -11.60 3.84
CA ASP A 109 0.34 -10.54 4.06
C ASP A 109 1.30 -10.40 2.86
N TYR A 110 1.60 -9.15 2.48
CA TYR A 110 2.56 -8.84 1.43
C TYR A 110 3.28 -7.52 1.73
N ILE A 111 4.50 -7.37 1.21
CA ILE A 111 5.31 -6.15 1.38
C ILE A 111 4.83 -5.09 0.39
N SER A 112 4.35 -3.95 0.90
CA SER A 112 3.97 -2.79 0.10
C SER A 112 5.14 -1.84 -0.12
N TYR A 113 5.90 -1.52 0.93
CA TYR A 113 7.01 -0.57 0.89
C TYR A 113 8.27 -1.12 1.57
N SER A 114 9.42 -0.73 1.01
CA SER A 114 10.74 -1.05 1.56
C SER A 114 11.60 0.21 1.70
N LEU A 115 12.50 0.21 2.68
CA LEU A 115 13.53 1.23 2.83
C LEU A 115 14.69 0.93 1.89
N ILE A 116 15.00 1.88 1.02
CA ILE A 116 16.19 1.88 0.18
C ILE A 116 17.23 2.79 0.78
N VAL A 117 18.45 2.31 0.87
CA VAL A 117 19.56 3.01 1.49
C VAL A 117 20.76 3.01 0.54
N LYS A 118 21.47 4.13 0.46
CA LYS A 118 22.78 4.16 -0.18
C LYS A 118 23.79 3.49 0.74
N LYS A 119 24.54 2.53 0.23
CA LYS A 119 25.41 1.66 1.04
C LYS A 119 26.44 2.42 1.90
N ASP A 120 26.92 3.57 1.43
CA ASP A 120 27.93 4.37 2.14
C ASP A 120 27.40 5.09 3.42
N ILE A 121 26.09 5.18 3.61
CA ILE A 121 25.53 5.79 4.82
C ILE A 121 25.19 4.77 5.91
N ILE A 122 25.15 3.48 5.58
CA ILE A 122 24.85 2.41 6.56
C ILE A 122 25.97 2.37 7.59
N GLY A 123 25.58 2.28 8.87
CA GLY A 123 26.53 2.32 10.00
C GLY A 123 27.05 3.71 10.35
N THR A 124 26.59 4.77 9.68
CA THR A 124 26.87 6.14 10.12
C THR A 124 25.92 6.53 11.25
N LYS A 125 26.37 7.47 12.11
CA LYS A 125 25.54 7.97 13.21
C LYS A 125 24.20 8.54 12.71
N VAL A 126 24.17 9.21 11.58
CA VAL A 126 22.93 9.75 10.99
C VAL A 126 21.96 8.64 10.63
N PHE A 127 22.47 7.52 10.11
CA PHE A 127 21.65 6.36 9.79
C PHE A 127 21.10 5.69 11.07
N GLU A 128 21.93 5.49 12.09
CA GLU A 128 21.52 4.93 13.38
C GLU A 128 20.46 5.78 14.08
N ASP A 129 20.64 7.11 14.08
CA ASP A 129 19.66 8.04 14.64
C ASP A 129 18.33 7.98 13.86
N PHE A 130 18.37 7.84 12.52
CA PHE A 130 17.19 7.64 11.70
C PHE A 130 16.46 6.33 12.03
N ILE A 131 17.18 5.19 12.12
CA ILE A 131 16.60 3.89 12.46
C ILE A 131 15.93 3.94 13.84
N THR A 132 16.57 4.58 14.79
CA THR A 132 16.01 4.75 16.14
C THR A 132 14.70 5.54 16.12
N ALA A 133 14.67 6.69 15.43
CA ALA A 133 13.48 7.53 15.31
C ALA A 133 12.37 6.81 14.55
N TYR A 134 12.72 6.13 13.45
CA TYR A 134 11.79 5.32 12.66
C TYR A 134 11.14 4.23 13.52
N ASN A 135 11.92 3.43 14.23
CA ASN A 135 11.39 2.34 15.06
C ASN A 135 10.47 2.82 16.19
N ASN A 136 10.76 3.97 16.79
CA ASN A 136 9.85 4.60 17.76
C ASN A 136 8.51 4.97 17.10
N THR A 137 8.54 5.58 15.91
CA THR A 137 7.33 5.92 15.15
C THR A 137 6.53 4.67 14.74
N VAL A 138 7.20 3.58 14.36
CA VAL A 138 6.53 2.30 14.04
C VAL A 138 5.72 1.78 15.22
N GLN A 139 6.23 1.87 16.43
CA GLN A 139 5.51 1.44 17.64
C GLN A 139 4.22 2.26 17.84
N GLU A 140 4.26 3.56 17.56
CA GLU A 140 3.09 4.43 17.62
C GLU A 140 2.08 4.12 16.51
N LEU A 141 2.52 4.05 15.25
CA LEU A 141 1.64 3.82 14.09
C LEU A 141 0.96 2.45 14.08
N ASN A 142 1.51 1.44 14.74
CA ASN A 142 0.84 0.15 14.91
C ASN A 142 -0.31 0.20 15.94
N GLN A 143 -0.41 1.26 16.73
CA GLN A 143 -1.57 1.49 17.60
C GLN A 143 -2.69 2.10 16.78
N THR A 144 -3.82 1.37 16.67
CA THR A 144 -4.95 1.78 15.82
C THR A 144 -5.47 3.18 16.14
N GLU A 145 -5.56 3.54 17.42
CA GLU A 145 -6.08 4.85 17.83
C GLU A 145 -5.15 5.99 17.43
N ILE A 146 -3.83 5.77 17.47
CA ILE A 146 -2.85 6.75 16.99
C ILE A 146 -2.90 6.85 15.46
N LEU A 147 -2.98 5.72 14.76
CA LEU A 147 -3.06 5.73 13.30
C LEU A 147 -4.32 6.45 12.79
N LYS A 148 -5.45 6.34 13.50
CA LYS A 148 -6.69 7.07 13.21
C LYS A 148 -6.52 8.60 13.23
N GLU A 149 -5.56 9.13 13.99
CA GLU A 149 -5.29 10.58 14.02
C GLU A 149 -4.65 11.08 12.72
N TYR A 150 -3.94 10.21 12.01
CA TYR A 150 -3.24 10.55 10.77
C TYR A 150 -4.01 10.19 9.51
N ILE A 151 -4.84 9.14 9.56
CA ILE A 151 -5.57 8.62 8.39
C ILE A 151 -7.07 8.57 8.71
N SER A 152 -7.83 9.43 8.03
CA SER A 152 -9.27 9.51 8.20
C SER A 152 -9.96 8.45 7.32
N MET A 153 -10.43 7.37 7.93
CA MET A 153 -11.16 6.28 7.28
C MET A 153 -12.44 5.96 8.06
N ARG A 154 -13.42 5.32 7.39
CA ARG A 154 -14.66 4.86 8.04
C ARG A 154 -14.36 3.76 9.06
N GLU A 155 -15.23 3.62 10.06
CA GLU A 155 -15.06 2.64 11.15
C GLU A 155 -14.99 1.19 10.64
N GLU A 156 -15.74 0.84 9.60
CA GLU A 156 -15.71 -0.48 8.99
C GLU A 156 -14.32 -0.88 8.45
N PHE A 157 -13.58 0.10 7.93
CA PHE A 157 -12.19 -0.13 7.52
C PHE A 157 -11.31 -0.53 8.71
N TRP A 158 -11.47 0.17 9.85
CA TRP A 158 -10.65 -0.07 11.05
C TRP A 158 -10.87 -1.45 11.65
N GLN A 159 -12.08 -1.99 11.55
CA GLN A 159 -12.41 -3.35 12.02
C GLN A 159 -11.71 -4.44 11.21
N ASN A 160 -11.42 -4.18 9.94
CA ASN A 160 -10.84 -5.16 9.00
C ASN A 160 -9.42 -4.79 8.55
N LYS A 161 -8.84 -3.72 9.10
CA LYS A 161 -7.51 -3.27 8.67
C LYS A 161 -6.45 -4.35 8.92
N ASN A 162 -5.56 -4.51 7.94
CA ASN A 162 -4.42 -5.41 8.04
C ASN A 162 -3.07 -4.72 7.76
N ILE A 163 -3.06 -3.38 7.61
CA ILE A 163 -1.81 -2.61 7.45
C ILE A 163 -0.91 -2.80 8.67
N LYS A 164 0.38 -3.03 8.44
CA LYS A 164 1.41 -3.23 9.47
C LYS A 164 2.63 -2.38 9.14
N PHE A 165 3.17 -1.72 10.15
CA PHE A 165 4.45 -1.03 10.08
C PHE A 165 5.52 -1.92 10.72
N LEU A 166 6.64 -2.13 10.04
CA LEU A 166 7.69 -3.06 10.45
C LEU A 166 8.90 -2.31 10.98
N SER A 167 9.41 -2.74 12.14
CA SER A 167 10.69 -2.25 12.66
C SER A 167 11.85 -2.73 11.80
N LEU A 168 12.90 -1.92 11.75
CA LEU A 168 14.16 -2.22 11.07
C LEU A 168 15.23 -2.56 12.08
N GLU A 169 16.05 -3.59 11.81
CA GLU A 169 17.17 -4.03 12.65
C GLU A 169 18.49 -3.42 12.22
#